data_82af5a7cdc80770156b1a039e81c6454
#
_entry.id   82af5a7cdc80770156b1a039e81c6454
#
_cell.length_a   1.000
_cell.length_b   1.000
_cell.length_c   1.000
_cell.angle_alpha   90.00
_cell.angle_beta   90.00
_cell.angle_gamma   90.00
#
_symmetry.space_group_name_H-M   'P 1'
#
loop_
_entity.id
_entity.type
_entity.pdbx_description
1 polymer ?
#
loop_
_entity_poly.entity_id
_entity_poly.type
_entity_poly.pdbx_seq_one_letter_code
_entity_poly.pdbx_strand_id
1 'polypeptide(L)'
;MIMEAYDRIAPHTINTPLLSSHSLNKIAQRKIWVKAECLQHTGSFKYRGGWSAISALSADEKSRGVITFSSGNHAQGIAAAAAYHDVPATIIMPSDSPGVKIKNTKSLGAKVILYDRETEDRGKVEREVNSDKSLVLIKPYDNHHVIAGQGSVGIEISKQSNKKGIKDAEVIVCVGGGSRSA
;
A
#
# COMPACT_ATOMS: atom_id res chain seq x y z
N MET A 1 4.53 -2.58 17.22
CA MET A 1 3.68 -2.64 15.98
C MET A 1 4.38 -2.04 14.75
N ILE A 2 4.67 -0.70 14.65
CA ILE A 2 5.32 -0.13 13.44
C ILE A 2 6.76 -0.60 13.30
N MET A 3 7.56 -0.64 14.36
CA MET A 3 8.94 -1.13 14.34
C MET A 3 9.02 -2.60 13.92
N GLU A 4 8.21 -3.45 14.48
CA GLU A 4 8.14 -4.89 14.14
C GLU A 4 7.74 -5.08 12.66
N ALA A 5 6.77 -4.28 12.18
CA ALA A 5 6.41 -4.29 10.76
C ALA A 5 7.58 -3.83 9.90
N TYR A 6 8.28 -2.75 10.29
CA TYR A 6 9.46 -2.25 9.59
C TYR A 6 10.55 -3.31 9.49
N ASP A 7 10.90 -3.96 10.59
CA ASP A 7 11.94 -5.00 10.61
C ASP A 7 11.58 -6.18 9.70
N ARG A 8 10.29 -6.55 9.66
CA ARG A 8 9.80 -7.63 8.80
C ARG A 8 9.79 -7.27 7.32
N ILE A 9 9.44 -6.01 6.96
CA ILE A 9 9.28 -5.61 5.55
C ILE A 9 10.55 -4.98 4.95
N ALA A 10 11.46 -4.44 5.75
CA ALA A 10 12.64 -3.70 5.26
C ALA A 10 13.50 -4.49 4.26
N PRO A 11 13.72 -5.80 4.41
CA PRO A 11 14.47 -6.58 3.42
C PRO A 11 13.76 -6.70 2.05
N HIS A 12 12.47 -6.42 2.00
CA HIS A 12 11.61 -6.65 0.83
C HIS A 12 11.00 -5.36 0.26
N THR A 13 11.39 -4.22 0.81
CA THR A 13 10.95 -2.90 0.35
C THR A 13 12.14 -2.06 -0.05
N ILE A 14 11.93 -1.15 -0.99
CA ILE A 14 12.97 -0.19 -1.37
C ILE A 14 13.05 0.88 -0.29
N ASN A 15 14.24 1.11 0.27
CA ASN A 15 14.49 2.31 1.08
C ASN A 15 14.56 3.51 0.13
N THR A 16 13.39 4.05 -0.21
CA THR A 16 13.25 5.12 -1.19
C THR A 16 13.99 6.37 -0.76
N PRO A 17 14.60 7.12 -1.69
CA PRO A 17 15.41 8.27 -1.32
C PRO A 17 14.58 9.45 -0.82
N LEU A 18 15.21 10.25 0.04
CA LEU A 18 14.74 11.59 0.40
C LEU A 18 15.44 12.59 -0.54
N LEU A 19 14.69 13.09 -1.53
CA LEU A 19 15.17 13.94 -2.61
C LEU A 19 14.87 15.41 -2.34
N SER A 20 15.72 16.30 -2.88
CA SER A 20 15.49 17.74 -2.91
C SER A 20 15.77 18.27 -4.32
N SER A 21 15.08 19.32 -4.72
CA SER A 21 15.25 19.98 -6.02
C SER A 21 15.51 21.47 -5.82
N HIS A 22 16.56 21.99 -6.49
CA HIS A 22 16.88 23.41 -6.45
C HIS A 22 15.72 24.28 -6.97
N SER A 23 15.10 23.88 -8.08
CA SER A 23 13.96 24.60 -8.67
C SER A 23 12.77 24.64 -7.74
N LEU A 24 12.43 23.49 -7.10
CA LEU A 24 11.33 23.42 -6.14
C LEU A 24 11.60 24.29 -4.90
N ASN A 25 12.83 24.25 -4.39
CA ASN A 25 13.24 25.08 -3.25
C ASN A 25 13.14 26.57 -3.57
N LYS A 26 13.51 26.98 -4.79
CA LYS A 26 13.42 28.37 -5.26
C LYS A 26 11.97 28.84 -5.34
N ILE A 27 11.08 28.02 -5.89
CA ILE A 27 9.63 28.33 -5.98
C ILE A 27 9.02 28.46 -4.58
N ALA A 28 9.33 27.52 -3.70
CA ALA A 28 8.76 27.47 -2.35
C ALA A 28 9.43 28.45 -1.36
N GLN A 29 10.55 29.09 -1.73
CA GLN A 29 11.40 29.92 -0.86
C GLN A 29 11.81 29.23 0.44
N ARG A 30 11.90 27.90 0.43
CA ARG A 30 12.32 27.05 1.55
C ARG A 30 12.91 25.75 1.05
N LYS A 31 13.64 25.06 1.93
CA LYS A 31 14.21 23.76 1.59
C LYS A 31 13.15 22.67 1.68
N ILE A 32 12.83 22.03 0.56
CA ILE A 32 11.86 20.95 0.47
C ILE A 32 12.58 19.63 0.25
N TRP A 33 12.13 18.62 0.98
CA TRP A 33 12.55 17.23 0.81
C TRP A 33 11.34 16.37 0.49
N VAL A 34 11.47 15.51 -0.49
CA VAL A 34 10.41 14.61 -0.95
C VAL A 34 10.83 13.18 -0.70
N LYS A 35 10.07 12.45 0.11
CA LYS A 35 10.19 10.99 0.24
C LYS A 35 9.59 10.34 -0.99
N ALA A 36 10.43 9.82 -1.88
CA ALA A 36 10.04 9.43 -3.24
C ALA A 36 9.39 8.03 -3.29
N GLU A 37 8.22 7.85 -2.66
CA GLU A 37 7.48 6.58 -2.66
C GLU A 37 6.95 6.14 -4.04
N CYS A 38 7.01 7.00 -5.05
CA CYS A 38 6.80 6.61 -6.45
C CYS A 38 7.90 5.65 -6.98
N LEU A 39 9.04 5.58 -6.31
CA LEU A 39 10.14 4.65 -6.61
C LEU A 39 10.02 3.31 -5.86
N GLN A 40 9.00 3.13 -5.02
CA GLN A 40 8.72 1.86 -4.36
C GLN A 40 8.19 0.83 -5.37
N HIS A 41 8.31 -0.46 -5.06
CA HIS A 41 7.63 -1.51 -5.82
C HIS A 41 6.17 -1.13 -6.09
N THR A 42 5.67 -1.46 -7.24
CA THR A 42 4.32 -1.07 -7.74
C THR A 42 4.08 0.45 -7.84
N GLY A 43 5.15 1.27 -7.74
CA GLY A 43 5.09 2.72 -7.92
C GLY A 43 4.41 3.48 -6.79
N SER A 44 4.28 2.91 -5.59
CA SER A 44 3.65 3.59 -4.46
C SER A 44 3.94 2.96 -3.10
N PHE A 45 3.83 3.78 -2.03
CA PHE A 45 3.93 3.35 -0.64
C PHE A 45 2.97 2.21 -0.25
N LYS A 46 1.92 1.97 -1.03
CA LYS A 46 0.91 0.92 -0.75
C LYS A 46 1.49 -0.49 -0.73
N TYR A 47 2.58 -0.72 -1.43
CA TYR A 47 3.31 -1.99 -1.36
C TYR A 47 3.75 -2.35 0.06
N ARG A 48 4.23 -1.37 0.84
CA ARG A 48 4.66 -1.56 2.23
C ARG A 48 3.55 -2.13 3.12
N GLY A 49 2.36 -1.52 3.02
CA GLY A 49 1.19 -2.00 3.76
C GLY A 49 0.68 -3.35 3.27
N GLY A 50 0.68 -3.57 1.95
CA GLY A 50 0.34 -4.87 1.35
C GLY A 50 1.27 -5.97 1.83
N TRP A 51 2.58 -5.74 1.75
CA TRP A 51 3.58 -6.69 2.25
C TRP A 51 3.40 -6.98 3.74
N SER A 52 3.26 -5.92 4.55
CA SER A 52 3.09 -6.08 6.00
C SER A 52 1.85 -6.90 6.35
N ALA A 53 0.74 -6.69 5.65
CA ALA A 53 -0.49 -7.43 5.89
C ALA A 53 -0.37 -8.90 5.47
N ILE A 54 0.14 -9.18 4.27
CA ILE A 54 0.28 -10.56 3.75
C ILE A 54 1.30 -11.35 4.57
N SER A 55 2.46 -10.75 4.90
CA SER A 55 3.50 -11.42 5.67
C SER A 55 3.08 -11.76 7.10
N ALA A 56 2.10 -11.06 7.66
CA ALA A 56 1.58 -11.29 9.01
C ALA A 56 0.51 -12.40 9.10
N LEU A 57 0.01 -12.87 7.95
CA LEU A 57 -1.01 -13.93 7.92
C LEU A 57 -0.43 -15.26 8.40
N SER A 58 -1.23 -16.02 9.12
CA SER A 58 -0.95 -17.42 9.46
C SER A 58 -0.91 -18.31 8.21
N ALA A 59 -0.37 -19.51 8.32
CA ALA A 59 -0.33 -20.47 7.22
C ALA A 59 -1.75 -20.83 6.72
N ASP A 60 -2.71 -21.00 7.65
CA ASP A 60 -4.11 -21.25 7.32
C ASP A 60 -4.74 -20.07 6.56
N GLU A 61 -4.55 -18.83 7.04
CA GLU A 61 -5.05 -17.64 6.35
C GLU A 61 -4.44 -17.48 4.95
N LYS A 62 -3.15 -17.76 4.80
CA LYS A 62 -2.48 -17.73 3.48
C LYS A 62 -3.05 -18.79 2.53
N SER A 63 -3.32 -20.00 3.02
CA SER A 63 -3.88 -21.08 2.20
C SER A 63 -5.30 -20.76 1.70
N ARG A 64 -6.09 -20.06 2.51
CA ARG A 64 -7.43 -19.60 2.13
C ARG A 64 -7.40 -18.48 1.09
N GLY A 65 -6.35 -17.68 1.10
CA GLY A 65 -6.22 -16.52 0.24
C GLY A 65 -6.84 -15.24 0.80
N VAL A 66 -6.64 -14.16 0.08
CA VAL A 66 -7.04 -12.81 0.51
C VAL A 66 -8.02 -12.15 -0.45
N ILE A 67 -8.83 -11.25 0.07
CA ILE A 67 -9.71 -10.40 -0.71
C ILE A 67 -9.49 -8.93 -0.32
N THR A 68 -9.52 -8.04 -1.30
CA THR A 68 -9.53 -6.60 -1.05
C THR A 68 -10.30 -5.85 -2.13
N PHE A 69 -10.59 -4.58 -1.87
CA PHE A 69 -11.21 -3.68 -2.83
C PHE A 69 -10.37 -2.43 -3.00
N SER A 70 -10.04 -2.07 -4.24
CA SER A 70 -9.29 -0.86 -4.55
C SER A 70 -9.29 -0.55 -6.04
N SER A 71 -9.43 0.72 -6.41
CA SER A 71 -9.32 1.18 -7.80
C SER A 71 -7.87 1.34 -8.30
N GLY A 72 -6.84 1.05 -7.45
CA GLY A 72 -5.49 1.38 -7.88
C GLY A 72 -4.32 0.86 -7.04
N ASN A 73 -3.61 1.76 -6.37
CA ASN A 73 -2.30 1.45 -5.76
C ASN A 73 -2.35 0.36 -4.69
N HIS A 74 -3.42 0.30 -3.87
CA HIS A 74 -3.56 -0.77 -2.88
C HIS A 74 -3.80 -2.13 -3.56
N ALA A 75 -4.59 -2.17 -4.62
CA ALA A 75 -4.81 -3.37 -5.42
C ALA A 75 -3.47 -3.98 -5.88
N GLN A 76 -2.63 -3.15 -6.51
CA GLN A 76 -1.32 -3.60 -6.99
C GLN A 76 -0.37 -3.98 -5.85
N GLY A 77 -0.39 -3.23 -4.74
CA GLY A 77 0.42 -3.54 -3.55
C GLY A 77 0.07 -4.90 -2.93
N ILE A 78 -1.23 -5.20 -2.78
CA ILE A 78 -1.69 -6.51 -2.29
C ILE A 78 -1.38 -7.60 -3.31
N ALA A 79 -1.67 -7.40 -4.61
CA ALA A 79 -1.40 -8.40 -5.63
C ALA A 79 0.08 -8.78 -5.70
N ALA A 80 0.99 -7.80 -5.66
CA ALA A 80 2.43 -8.05 -5.67
C ALA A 80 2.93 -8.77 -4.41
N ALA A 81 2.45 -8.37 -3.22
CA ALA A 81 2.80 -9.03 -1.97
C ALA A 81 2.25 -10.47 -1.91
N ALA A 82 1.02 -10.68 -2.38
CA ALA A 82 0.39 -11.99 -2.44
C ALA A 82 1.13 -12.94 -3.40
N ALA A 83 1.51 -12.44 -4.59
CA ALA A 83 2.30 -13.21 -5.55
C ALA A 83 3.66 -13.65 -4.98
N TYR A 84 4.34 -12.77 -4.22
CA TYR A 84 5.62 -13.11 -3.60
C TYR A 84 5.48 -14.22 -2.53
N HIS A 85 4.34 -14.25 -1.83
CA HIS A 85 4.09 -15.22 -0.75
C HIS A 85 3.28 -16.44 -1.20
N ASP A 86 3.04 -16.60 -2.51
CA ASP A 86 2.20 -17.66 -3.09
C ASP A 86 0.77 -17.70 -2.48
N VAL A 87 0.21 -16.53 -2.16
CA VAL A 87 -1.12 -16.38 -1.57
C VAL A 87 -2.13 -16.03 -2.66
N PRO A 88 -3.22 -16.80 -2.83
CA PRO A 88 -4.28 -16.44 -3.76
C PRO A 88 -4.88 -15.07 -3.41
N ALA A 89 -4.98 -14.16 -4.39
CA ALA A 89 -5.53 -12.83 -4.18
C ALA A 89 -6.71 -12.54 -5.10
N THR A 90 -7.82 -12.13 -4.50
CA THR A 90 -9.02 -11.63 -5.20
C THR A 90 -9.15 -10.12 -4.97
N ILE A 91 -9.20 -9.36 -6.06
CA ILE A 91 -9.23 -7.89 -5.99
C ILE A 91 -10.51 -7.38 -6.65
N ILE A 92 -11.36 -6.73 -5.87
CA ILE A 92 -12.57 -6.06 -6.36
C ILE A 92 -12.20 -4.65 -6.81
N MET A 93 -12.42 -4.34 -8.09
CA MET A 93 -12.07 -3.05 -8.69
C MET A 93 -13.29 -2.45 -9.39
N PRO A 94 -13.49 -1.12 -9.30
CA PRO A 94 -14.48 -0.48 -10.16
C PRO A 94 -14.16 -0.69 -11.65
N SER A 95 -15.18 -0.89 -12.46
CA SER A 95 -15.05 -1.09 -13.92
C SER A 95 -14.45 0.12 -14.64
N ASP A 96 -14.66 1.33 -14.10
CA ASP A 96 -14.09 2.59 -14.57
C ASP A 96 -12.68 2.88 -14.04
N SER A 97 -12.04 1.93 -13.36
CA SER A 97 -10.64 2.06 -12.95
C SER A 97 -9.72 2.18 -14.17
N PRO A 98 -8.62 2.96 -14.07
CA PRO A 98 -7.67 3.08 -15.18
C PRO A 98 -7.24 1.69 -15.69
N GLY A 99 -7.42 1.46 -17.00
CA GLY A 99 -7.17 0.15 -17.63
C GLY A 99 -5.75 -0.40 -17.38
N VAL A 100 -4.75 0.49 -17.30
CA VAL A 100 -3.38 0.11 -16.95
C VAL A 100 -3.30 -0.50 -15.53
N LYS A 101 -4.06 0.01 -14.56
CA LYS A 101 -4.07 -0.53 -13.19
C LYS A 101 -4.77 -1.88 -13.10
N ILE A 102 -5.87 -2.06 -13.84
CA ILE A 102 -6.53 -3.36 -13.97
C ILE A 102 -5.58 -4.38 -14.59
N LYS A 103 -4.94 -4.01 -15.71
CA LYS A 103 -3.97 -4.86 -16.41
C LYS A 103 -2.80 -5.25 -15.50
N ASN A 104 -2.19 -4.27 -14.82
CA ASN A 104 -1.06 -4.53 -13.92
C ASN A 104 -1.47 -5.42 -12.74
N THR A 105 -2.66 -5.24 -12.16
CA THR A 105 -3.14 -6.08 -11.07
C THR A 105 -3.32 -7.54 -11.53
N LYS A 106 -3.90 -7.75 -12.72
CA LYS A 106 -4.02 -9.08 -13.33
C LYS A 106 -2.67 -9.71 -13.65
N SER A 107 -1.71 -8.95 -14.19
CA SER A 107 -0.37 -9.46 -14.52
C SER A 107 0.45 -9.89 -13.29
N LEU A 108 0.09 -9.41 -12.10
CA LEU A 108 0.62 -9.86 -10.81
C LEU A 108 -0.04 -11.14 -10.29
N GLY A 109 -0.86 -11.81 -11.10
CA GLY A 109 -1.50 -13.08 -10.76
C GLY A 109 -2.80 -12.97 -9.96
N ALA A 110 -3.29 -11.77 -9.65
CA ALA A 110 -4.52 -11.60 -8.89
C ALA A 110 -5.77 -11.84 -9.74
N LYS A 111 -6.78 -12.50 -9.17
CA LYS A 111 -8.14 -12.56 -9.72
C LYS A 111 -8.80 -11.20 -9.55
N VAL A 112 -9.14 -10.52 -10.64
CA VAL A 112 -9.82 -9.22 -10.63
C VAL A 112 -11.29 -9.40 -10.92
N ILE A 113 -12.13 -8.90 -10.02
CA ILE A 113 -13.59 -8.81 -10.17
C ILE A 113 -13.94 -7.34 -10.37
N LEU A 114 -14.61 -7.03 -11.46
CA LEU A 114 -15.05 -5.67 -11.76
C LEU A 114 -16.49 -5.47 -11.28
N TYR A 115 -16.77 -4.28 -10.74
CA TYR A 115 -18.11 -3.86 -10.36
C TYR A 115 -18.39 -2.45 -10.88
N ASP A 116 -19.64 -2.14 -11.09
CA ASP A 116 -20.10 -0.80 -11.47
C ASP A 116 -20.40 0.01 -10.22
N ARG A 117 -19.59 1.05 -9.95
CA ARG A 117 -19.79 1.89 -8.74
C ARG A 117 -21.04 2.76 -8.75
N GLU A 118 -21.70 2.94 -9.90
CA GLU A 118 -22.94 3.72 -10.02
C GLU A 118 -24.17 2.88 -9.66
N THR A 119 -24.10 1.57 -9.94
CA THR A 119 -25.25 0.67 -9.77
C THR A 119 -25.06 -0.39 -8.71
N GLU A 120 -23.82 -0.65 -8.26
CA GLU A 120 -23.48 -1.70 -7.31
C GLU A 120 -22.81 -1.15 -6.05
N ASP A 121 -23.23 -1.63 -4.88
CA ASP A 121 -22.56 -1.37 -3.61
C ASP A 121 -21.32 -2.27 -3.45
N ARG A 122 -20.15 -1.63 -3.31
CA ARG A 122 -18.87 -2.33 -3.15
C ARG A 122 -18.87 -3.36 -2.02
N GLY A 123 -19.48 -3.03 -0.89
CA GLY A 123 -19.55 -3.92 0.27
C GLY A 123 -20.48 -5.10 0.02
N LYS A 124 -21.54 -4.90 -0.78
CA LYS A 124 -22.41 -5.99 -1.22
C LYS A 124 -21.66 -6.94 -2.13
N VAL A 125 -20.96 -6.43 -3.14
CA VAL A 125 -20.13 -7.25 -4.05
C VAL A 125 -19.07 -8.03 -3.27
N GLU A 126 -18.40 -7.42 -2.28
CA GLU A 126 -17.41 -8.11 -1.43
C GLU A 126 -18.08 -9.26 -0.66
N ARG A 127 -19.23 -9.04 -0.02
CA ARG A 127 -19.94 -10.08 0.72
C ARG A 127 -20.45 -11.21 -0.17
N GLU A 128 -20.85 -10.93 -1.39
CA GLU A 128 -21.28 -11.95 -2.37
C GLU A 128 -20.10 -12.80 -2.84
N VAL A 129 -18.97 -12.16 -3.16
CA VAL A 129 -17.74 -12.84 -3.59
C VAL A 129 -17.12 -13.67 -2.47
N ASN A 130 -17.25 -13.22 -1.22
CA ASN A 130 -16.71 -13.86 -0.03
C ASN A 130 -17.85 -14.37 0.87
N SER A 131 -18.90 -14.94 0.27
CA SER A 131 -20.14 -15.34 0.97
C SER A 131 -19.92 -16.41 2.04
N ASP A 132 -18.96 -17.31 1.83
CA ASP A 132 -18.52 -18.33 2.79
C ASP A 132 -17.51 -17.81 3.82
N LYS A 133 -17.10 -16.52 3.71
CA LYS A 133 -16.09 -15.87 4.56
C LYS A 133 -14.74 -16.61 4.61
N SER A 134 -14.42 -17.35 3.58
CA SER A 134 -13.18 -18.13 3.51
C SER A 134 -11.95 -17.23 3.29
N LEU A 135 -12.09 -16.16 2.47
CA LEU A 135 -11.02 -15.25 2.15
C LEU A 135 -10.77 -14.22 3.26
N VAL A 136 -9.50 -13.92 3.53
CA VAL A 136 -9.11 -12.90 4.50
C VAL A 136 -9.26 -11.50 3.91
N LEU A 137 -10.16 -10.69 4.46
CA LEU A 137 -10.36 -9.31 4.01
C LEU A 137 -9.23 -8.39 4.48
N ILE A 138 -8.48 -7.83 3.53
CA ILE A 138 -7.46 -6.79 3.80
C ILE A 138 -7.97 -5.44 3.33
N LYS A 139 -8.41 -4.61 4.28
CA LYS A 139 -8.90 -3.25 3.98
C LYS A 139 -7.76 -2.31 3.56
N PRO A 140 -7.99 -1.34 2.66
CA PRO A 140 -6.94 -0.48 2.10
C PRO A 140 -6.35 0.55 3.06
N TYR A 141 -6.98 0.80 4.22
CA TYR A 141 -6.54 1.78 5.22
C TYR A 141 -6.94 1.42 6.66
N ASP A 142 -8.02 0.75 6.89
CA ASP A 142 -8.55 0.38 8.22
C ASP A 142 -8.14 -1.07 8.55
N ASN A 143 -6.82 -1.30 8.65
CA ASN A 143 -6.20 -2.58 8.98
C ASN A 143 -4.85 -2.32 9.66
N HIS A 144 -4.63 -2.87 10.87
CA HIS A 144 -3.44 -2.52 11.65
C HIS A 144 -2.13 -2.92 10.97
N HIS A 145 -2.08 -4.04 10.25
CA HIS A 145 -0.87 -4.46 9.53
C HIS A 145 -0.59 -3.55 8.33
N VAL A 146 -1.64 -3.10 7.63
CA VAL A 146 -1.50 -2.12 6.55
C VAL A 146 -1.01 -0.80 7.11
N ILE A 147 -1.60 -0.29 8.21
CA ILE A 147 -1.17 0.94 8.88
C ILE A 147 0.28 0.83 9.34
N ALA A 148 0.65 -0.27 10.01
CA ALA A 148 2.00 -0.50 10.49
C ALA A 148 3.04 -0.53 9.35
N GLY A 149 2.72 -1.20 8.23
CA GLY A 149 3.58 -1.23 7.05
C GLY A 149 3.76 0.15 6.42
N GLN A 150 2.68 0.95 6.32
CA GLN A 150 2.74 2.32 5.81
C GLN A 150 3.58 3.23 6.74
N GLY A 151 3.46 3.05 8.06
CA GLY A 151 4.22 3.79 9.06
C GLY A 151 5.74 3.62 8.94
N SER A 152 6.22 2.56 8.28
CA SER A 152 7.64 2.35 7.98
C SER A 152 8.28 3.50 7.20
N VAL A 153 7.49 4.23 6.41
CA VAL A 153 7.94 5.44 5.70
C VAL A 153 8.44 6.49 6.69
N GLY A 154 7.73 6.69 7.81
CA GLY A 154 8.13 7.63 8.86
C GLY A 154 9.46 7.25 9.51
N ILE A 155 9.70 5.95 9.75
CA ILE A 155 10.99 5.46 10.28
C ILE A 155 12.14 5.80 9.31
N GLU A 156 11.94 5.54 8.01
CA GLU A 156 12.95 5.86 7.00
C GLU A 156 13.18 7.37 6.88
N ILE A 157 12.11 8.19 6.91
CA ILE A 157 12.23 9.66 6.91
C ILE A 157 13.07 10.11 8.11
N SER A 158 12.78 9.64 9.33
CA SER A 158 13.53 9.98 10.53
C SER A 158 15.02 9.62 10.39
N LYS A 159 15.33 8.38 9.99
CA LYS A 159 16.72 7.93 9.78
C LYS A 159 17.45 8.75 8.71
N GLN A 160 16.79 9.03 7.59
CA GLN A 160 17.37 9.79 6.48
C GLN A 160 17.55 11.28 6.81
N SER A 161 16.60 11.87 7.53
CA SER A 161 16.69 13.26 8.00
C SER A 161 17.85 13.44 8.97
N ASN A 162 17.99 12.54 9.95
CA ASN A 162 19.12 12.55 10.88
C ASN A 162 20.47 12.45 10.14
N LYS A 163 20.59 11.50 9.18
CA LYS A 163 21.81 11.35 8.37
C LYS A 163 22.13 12.59 7.53
N LYS A 164 21.13 13.34 7.12
CA LYS A 164 21.28 14.58 6.32
C LYS A 164 21.40 15.84 7.19
N GLY A 165 21.38 15.73 8.52
CA GLY A 165 21.39 16.87 9.44
C GLY A 165 20.17 17.78 9.33
N ILE A 166 19.03 17.25 8.86
CA ILE A 166 17.77 17.99 8.77
C ILE A 166 17.17 18.06 10.18
N LYS A 167 16.99 19.28 10.67
CA LYS A 167 16.38 19.58 11.98
C LYS A 167 15.16 20.46 11.78
N ASP A 168 14.23 20.39 12.72
CA ASP A 168 13.06 21.29 12.80
C ASP A 168 12.22 21.33 11.50
N ALA A 169 12.07 20.17 10.85
CA ALA A 169 11.31 20.04 9.62
C ALA A 169 9.83 19.76 9.88
N GLU A 170 8.95 20.50 9.23
CA GLU A 170 7.54 20.16 9.12
C GLU A 170 7.35 18.97 8.16
N VAL A 171 6.47 18.04 8.51
CA VAL A 171 6.14 16.89 7.67
C VAL A 171 4.75 17.08 7.08
N ILE A 172 4.68 17.16 5.76
CA ILE A 172 3.42 17.27 5.03
C ILE A 172 3.08 15.91 4.42
N VAL A 173 1.89 15.40 4.72
CA VAL A 173 1.40 14.11 4.23
C VAL A 173 0.04 14.31 3.56
N CYS A 174 -0.10 13.81 2.33
CA CYS A 174 -1.41 13.77 1.69
C CYS A 174 -2.30 12.75 2.39
N VAL A 175 -3.43 13.18 2.96
CA VAL A 175 -4.34 12.33 3.73
C VAL A 175 -5.55 11.97 2.88
N GLY A 176 -5.83 10.67 2.80
CA GLY A 176 -7.06 10.11 2.25
C GLY A 176 -7.73 9.25 3.33
N GLY A 177 -7.44 7.95 3.37
CA GLY A 177 -7.91 7.03 4.41
C GLY A 177 -7.14 7.08 5.73
N GLY A 178 -6.18 8.00 5.92
CA GLY A 178 -5.46 8.24 7.18
C GLY A 178 -4.30 7.28 7.49
N SER A 179 -4.10 6.21 6.73
CA SER A 179 -3.13 5.15 7.05
C SER A 179 -1.65 5.56 7.02
N ARG A 180 -1.32 6.78 6.64
CA ARG A 180 0.05 7.34 6.63
C ARG A 180 0.31 8.32 7.75
N SER A 181 -0.71 8.79 8.41
CA SER A 181 -0.67 9.77 9.51
C SER A 181 -0.89 9.12 10.88
N ALA A 182 -0.97 7.81 10.93
CA ALA A 182 -1.13 7.04 12.18
C ALA A 182 0.19 6.74 12.87
#